data_4bf5623b4d46e2cef6cbfb4a4990ae5f
#
_entry.id   4bf5623b4d46e2cef6cbfb4a4990ae5f
#
_cell.length_a   1.000
_cell.length_b   1.000
_cell.length_c   1.000
_cell.angle_alpha   90.00
_cell.angle_beta   90.00
_cell.angle_gamma   90.00
#
_symmetry.space_group_name_H-M   'P 1'
#
loop_
_entity.id
_entity.type
_entity.pdbx_description
1 polymer ?
#
loop_
_entity_poly.entity_id
_entity_poly.type
_entity_poly.pdbx_seq_one_letter_code
_entity_poly.pdbx_strand_id
1 'polypeptide(L)'
;TWSIERVATECPPYSWKSVFENAKDELKDISDIIEEEKQTYRILPDMKDMFRAFEVTQISKVKVVFIGQDPFANLTDGVPIARGLSFSVAPGSSI
;
A
#
# COMPACT_ATOMS: atom_id res chain seq x y z
N THR A 1 -3.27 7.29 14.47
CA THR A 1 -3.66 6.49 13.29
C THR A 1 -2.64 6.66 12.17
N TRP A 2 -2.25 5.59 11.55
CA TRP A 2 -1.31 5.64 10.43
C TRP A 2 -1.95 6.18 9.16
N SER A 3 -1.17 6.91 8.39
CA SER A 3 -1.55 7.43 7.06
C SER A 3 -0.39 7.19 6.11
N ILE A 4 -0.63 7.38 4.81
CA ILE A 4 0.43 7.26 3.81
C ILE A 4 1.55 8.26 4.11
N GLU A 5 1.21 9.49 4.48
CA GLU A 5 2.19 10.51 4.83
C GLU A 5 3.03 10.08 6.04
N ARG A 6 2.41 9.54 7.09
CA ARG A 6 3.14 9.08 8.28
C ARG A 6 4.08 7.94 7.97
N VAL A 7 3.64 6.97 7.17
CA VAL A 7 4.51 5.86 6.77
C VAL A 7 5.71 6.39 5.98
N ALA A 8 5.46 7.30 5.05
CA ALA A 8 6.53 7.85 4.22
C ALA A 8 7.56 8.66 5.02
N THR A 9 7.14 9.34 6.08
CA THR A 9 8.04 10.22 6.86
C THR A 9 8.62 9.55 8.10
N GLU A 10 7.86 8.68 8.77
CA GLU A 10 8.27 8.11 10.06
C GLU A 10 8.80 6.68 9.97
N CYS A 11 8.24 5.86 9.08
CA CYS A 11 8.69 4.47 8.95
C CYS A 11 8.57 3.94 7.51
N PRO A 12 9.30 4.55 6.56
CA PRO A 12 9.28 4.04 5.18
C PRO A 12 9.96 2.66 5.13
N PRO A 13 9.62 1.83 4.12
CA PRO A 13 10.34 0.57 3.91
C PRO A 13 11.84 0.85 3.80
N TYR A 14 12.63 0.14 4.59
CA TYR A 14 14.03 0.50 4.82
C TYR A 14 14.86 0.73 3.57
N SER A 15 14.86 -0.23 2.64
CA SER A 15 15.69 -0.12 1.44
C SER A 15 15.16 0.92 0.43
N TRP A 16 13.93 1.38 0.59
CA TRP A 16 13.28 2.33 -0.29
C TRP A 16 13.21 3.75 0.29
N LYS A 17 13.89 3.97 1.39
CA LYS A 17 13.81 5.23 2.13
C LYS A 17 14.05 6.45 1.23
N SER A 18 15.08 6.41 0.37
CA SER A 18 15.38 7.52 -0.53
C SER A 18 14.27 7.77 -1.53
N VAL A 19 13.66 6.72 -2.04
CA VAL A 19 12.54 6.81 -2.99
C VAL A 19 11.33 7.46 -2.32
N PHE A 20 10.99 7.02 -1.12
CA PHE A 20 9.88 7.59 -0.36
C PHE A 20 10.15 9.05 0.00
N GLU A 21 11.38 9.38 0.35
CA GLU A 21 11.78 10.73 0.65
C GLU A 21 11.66 11.66 -0.58
N ASN A 22 12.10 11.18 -1.74
CA ASN A 22 11.97 11.93 -2.99
C ASN A 22 10.53 12.11 -3.43
N ALA A 23 9.65 11.20 -3.09
CA ALA A 23 8.23 11.22 -3.44
C ALA A 23 7.35 11.79 -2.32
N LYS A 24 7.93 12.37 -1.28
CA LYS A 24 7.18 12.76 -0.09
C LYS A 24 6.04 13.74 -0.37
N ASP A 25 6.22 14.67 -1.30
CA ASP A 25 5.19 15.66 -1.62
C ASP A 25 4.00 15.01 -2.34
N GLU A 26 4.28 14.12 -3.29
CA GLU A 26 3.24 13.36 -3.98
C GLU A 26 2.53 12.42 -3.00
N LEU A 27 3.28 11.78 -2.11
CA LEU A 27 2.70 10.91 -1.10
C LEU A 27 1.81 11.67 -0.12
N LYS A 28 2.19 12.90 0.22
CA LYS A 28 1.35 13.76 1.05
C LYS A 28 0.04 14.10 0.34
N ASP A 29 0.09 14.45 -0.93
CA ASP A 29 -1.10 14.77 -1.71
C ASP A 29 -2.02 13.55 -1.80
N ILE A 30 -1.47 12.37 -2.07
CA ILE A 30 -2.23 11.12 -2.09
C ILE A 30 -2.82 10.83 -0.71
N SER A 31 -2.04 11.05 0.34
CA SER A 31 -2.49 10.84 1.71
C SER A 31 -3.70 11.70 2.04
N ASP A 32 -3.68 12.97 1.65
CA ASP A 32 -4.78 13.90 1.89
C ASP A 32 -6.07 13.42 1.17
N ILE A 33 -5.92 12.94 -0.07
CA ILE A 33 -7.05 12.41 -0.84
C ILE A 33 -7.61 11.15 -0.17
N ILE A 34 -6.75 10.25 0.26
CA ILE A 34 -7.15 8.99 0.91
C ILE A 34 -7.85 9.28 2.25
N GLU A 35 -7.34 10.20 3.04
CA GLU A 35 -7.95 10.56 4.32
C GLU A 35 -9.35 11.15 4.13
N GLU A 36 -9.59 11.88 3.06
CA GLU A 36 -10.91 12.40 2.72
C GLU A 36 -11.84 11.28 2.24
N GLU A 37 -11.38 10.43 1.34
CA GLU A 37 -12.16 9.30 0.81
C GLU A 37 -12.53 8.29 1.90
N LYS A 38 -11.68 8.12 2.87
CA LYS A 38 -11.85 7.21 3.99
C LYS A 38 -13.09 7.50 4.84
N GLN A 39 -13.57 8.75 4.79
CA GLN A 39 -14.77 9.15 5.50
C GLN A 39 -16.05 8.58 4.89
N THR A 40 -16.02 8.26 3.60
CA THR A 40 -17.15 7.76 2.85
C THR A 40 -16.97 6.30 2.41
N TYR A 41 -15.76 5.91 2.09
CA TYR A 41 -15.44 4.60 1.53
C TYR A 41 -14.42 3.87 2.38
N ARG A 42 -14.45 2.55 2.30
CA ARG A 42 -13.37 1.74 2.86
C ARG A 42 -12.23 1.70 1.85
N ILE A 43 -11.02 2.03 2.29
CA ILE A 43 -9.83 2.02 1.45
C ILE A 43 -9.18 0.65 1.50
N LEU A 44 -8.83 0.11 0.35
CA LEU A 44 -8.21 -1.22 0.21
C LEU A 44 -6.88 -1.11 -0.53
N PRO A 45 -5.87 -1.89 -0.15
CA PRO A 45 -5.81 -2.73 1.04
C PRO A 45 -5.73 -1.90 2.33
N ASP A 46 -5.75 -2.56 3.48
CA ASP A 46 -5.57 -1.86 4.75
C ASP A 46 -4.21 -1.16 4.79
N MET A 47 -4.10 -0.10 5.58
CA MET A 47 -2.87 0.71 5.66
C MET A 47 -1.64 -0.13 5.99
N LYS A 48 -1.78 -1.12 6.85
CA LYS A 48 -0.67 -2.02 7.23
C LYS A 48 -0.11 -2.81 6.05
N ASP A 49 -0.89 -3.01 4.99
CA ASP A 49 -0.51 -3.78 3.81
C ASP A 49 -0.22 -2.90 2.58
N MET A 50 -0.43 -1.59 2.69
CA MET A 50 -0.36 -0.66 1.57
C MET A 50 0.98 -0.72 0.82
N PHE A 51 2.08 -0.80 1.55
CA PHE A 51 3.44 -0.82 0.99
C PHE A 51 4.15 -2.15 1.16
N ARG A 52 3.39 -3.23 1.28
CA ARG A 52 3.95 -4.54 1.54
C ARG A 52 4.95 -5.00 0.46
N ALA A 53 4.69 -4.70 -0.79
CA ALA A 53 5.62 -5.06 -1.87
C ALA A 53 7.00 -4.46 -1.65
N PHE A 54 7.04 -3.23 -1.15
CA PHE A 54 8.31 -2.54 -0.84
C PHE A 54 8.98 -3.12 0.40
N GLU A 55 8.20 -3.65 1.34
CA GLU A 55 8.74 -4.23 2.57
C GLU A 55 9.37 -5.60 2.32
N VAL A 56 8.79 -6.39 1.43
CA VAL A 56 9.27 -7.76 1.17
C VAL A 56 10.30 -7.83 0.06
N THR A 57 10.48 -6.78 -0.73
CA THR A 57 11.44 -6.76 -1.82
C THR A 57 12.37 -5.55 -1.68
N GLN A 58 13.65 -5.82 -1.42
CA GLN A 58 14.66 -4.75 -1.35
C GLN A 58 14.85 -4.11 -2.73
N ILE A 59 15.06 -2.82 -2.75
CA ILE A 59 15.26 -2.06 -4.00
C ILE A 59 16.37 -2.65 -4.86
N SER A 60 17.46 -3.12 -4.24
CA SER A 60 18.60 -3.71 -4.95
C SER A 60 18.29 -5.03 -5.64
N LYS A 61 17.18 -5.66 -5.29
CA LYS A 61 16.75 -6.94 -5.86
C LYS A 61 15.71 -6.77 -6.97
N VAL A 62 15.21 -5.57 -7.17
CA VAL A 62 14.20 -5.30 -8.20
C VAL A 62 14.83 -5.39 -9.58
N LYS A 63 14.21 -6.17 -10.46
CA LYS A 63 14.62 -6.30 -11.86
C LYS A 63 13.54 -5.84 -12.82
N VAL A 64 12.28 -6.01 -12.42
CA VAL A 64 11.12 -5.65 -13.23
C VAL A 64 10.06 -5.08 -12.30
N VAL A 65 9.36 -4.05 -12.77
CA VAL A 65 8.23 -3.47 -12.03
C VAL A 65 6.96 -3.65 -12.85
N PHE A 66 5.94 -4.24 -12.23
CA PHE A 66 4.61 -4.33 -12.83
C PHE A 66 3.70 -3.29 -12.16
N ILE A 67 3.07 -2.47 -12.96
CA ILE A 67 2.09 -1.51 -12.45
C ILE A 67 0.71 -1.98 -12.92
N GLY A 68 -0.10 -2.43 -11.96
CA GLY A 68 -1.46 -2.84 -12.24
C GLY A 68 -2.42 -1.68 -12.13
N GLN A 69 -3.70 -1.96 -12.28
CA GLN A 69 -4.74 -0.93 -12.20
C GLN A 69 -5.14 -0.65 -10.76
N ASP A 70 -5.70 -1.64 -10.09
CA ASP A 70 -6.17 -1.50 -8.71
C ASP A 70 -6.08 -2.83 -7.96
N PRO A 71 -6.08 -2.80 -6.62
CA PRO A 71 -6.17 -4.03 -5.84
C PRO A 71 -7.56 -4.66 -5.96
N PHE A 72 -7.66 -5.94 -5.59
CA PHE A 72 -8.96 -6.60 -5.51
C PHE A 72 -9.88 -5.85 -4.53
N ALA A 73 -11.11 -5.62 -4.94
CA ALA A 73 -12.09 -4.88 -4.14
C ALA A 73 -12.90 -5.76 -3.19
N ASN A 74 -12.66 -7.07 -3.21
CA ASN A 74 -13.46 -8.04 -2.47
C ASN A 74 -13.05 -8.13 -1.00
N LEU A 75 -14.04 -8.47 -0.17
CA LEU A 75 -13.82 -8.78 1.24
C LEU A 75 -14.24 -10.22 1.51
N THR A 76 -13.58 -10.88 2.46
CA THR A 76 -13.99 -12.17 2.98
C THR A 76 -14.22 -11.99 4.48
N ASP A 77 -15.46 -12.19 4.92
CA ASP A 77 -15.86 -11.96 6.32
C ASP A 77 -15.46 -10.57 6.83
N GLY A 78 -15.61 -9.54 5.97
CA GLY A 78 -15.28 -8.17 6.32
C GLY A 78 -13.79 -7.83 6.24
N VAL A 79 -12.96 -8.78 5.85
CA VAL A 79 -11.50 -8.59 5.75
C VAL A 79 -11.10 -8.50 4.27
N PRO A 80 -10.29 -7.49 3.89
CA PRO A 80 -9.83 -7.37 2.51
C PRO A 80 -9.07 -8.60 2.04
N ILE A 81 -9.35 -9.08 0.83
CA ILE A 81 -8.54 -10.15 0.24
C ILE A 81 -7.23 -9.59 -0.31
N ALA A 82 -7.21 -8.32 -0.69
CA ALA A 82 -5.97 -7.64 -1.10
C ALA A 82 -5.08 -7.38 0.10
N ARG A 83 -3.85 -7.86 0.06
CA ARG A 83 -2.89 -7.77 1.17
C ARG A 83 -1.58 -7.10 0.75
N GLY A 84 -1.63 -6.27 -0.29
CA GLY A 84 -0.48 -5.46 -0.71
C GLY A 84 0.47 -6.13 -1.69
N LEU A 85 0.17 -7.33 -2.16
CA LEU A 85 0.98 -8.04 -3.16
C LEU A 85 0.11 -8.37 -4.36
N SER A 86 0.55 -7.97 -5.55
CA SER A 86 -0.16 -8.24 -6.80
C SER A 86 -0.29 -9.74 -7.04
N PHE A 87 -1.41 -10.15 -7.63
CA PHE A 87 -1.71 -11.55 -7.96
C PHE A 87 -1.77 -12.48 -6.74
N SER A 88 -1.93 -11.91 -5.55
CA SER A 88 -1.98 -12.66 -4.31
C SER A 88 -3.18 -12.20 -3.48
N VAL A 89 -3.76 -13.13 -2.73
CA VAL A 89 -4.89 -12.83 -1.84
C VAL A 89 -4.61 -13.37 -0.44
N ALA A 90 -5.38 -12.89 0.53
CA ALA A 90 -5.26 -13.35 1.92
C ALA A 90 -5.52 -14.87 2.00
N PRO A 91 -4.82 -15.58 2.88
CA PRO A 91 -5.05 -17.01 3.07
C PRO A 91 -6.52 -17.32 3.35
N GLY A 92 -7.05 -18.36 2.73
CA GLY A 92 -8.44 -18.76 2.90
C GLY A 92 -9.44 -17.99 2.04
N SER A 93 -8.97 -17.02 1.27
CA SER A 93 -9.82 -16.25 0.36
C SER A 93 -9.92 -16.93 -1.00
N SER A 94 -10.99 -16.59 -1.75
CA SER A 94 -11.13 -16.98 -3.15
C SER A 94 -11.42 -15.73 -3.98
N ILE A 95 -10.96 -15.77 -5.19
CA ILE A 95 -11.15 -14.67 -6.13
C ILE A 95 -12.50 -14.84 -6.84
#